data_584cc52029e4bc8563c979e2db45f2d3
#
_entry.id   584cc52029e4bc8563c979e2db45f2d3
#
_cell.length_a   1.000
_cell.length_b   1.000
_cell.length_c   1.000
_cell.angle_alpha   90.00
_cell.angle_beta   90.00
_cell.angle_gamma   90.00
#
_symmetry.space_group_name_H-M   'P 1'
#
loop_
_entity.id
_entity.type
_entity.pdbx_description
1 polymer ?
#
loop_
_entity_poly.entity_id
_entity_poly.type
_entity_poly.pdbx_seq_one_letter_code
_entity_poly.pdbx_strand_id
1 'polypeptide(L)'
;MVEETIDISNYTYSIKFLLEQNILSGNTNDIQEYIDSRKDHDIALISKEINEYSRELIDVYALAKKKDKFYSYRQKLIQRKQLILDDQAYMVRNNTVNKKNEVISYKVGANADGYKPTNDYERRSFIDSNLAGFQVILDTLENHITFLMESIKNVSDMIYGFQYVIALEEYRKNY
;
A
#
# COMPACT_ATOMS: atom_id res chain seq x y z
N MET A 1 33.12 -8.69 -7.25
CA MET A 1 31.89 -8.51 -6.43
C MET A 1 30.73 -8.51 -7.41
N VAL A 2 29.85 -9.49 -7.32
CA VAL A 2 28.62 -9.49 -8.11
C VAL A 2 27.73 -8.45 -7.41
N GLU A 3 27.45 -7.31 -8.07
CA GLU A 3 26.39 -6.42 -7.63
C GLU A 3 25.09 -7.24 -7.69
N GLU A 4 24.56 -7.62 -6.54
CA GLU A 4 23.20 -8.19 -6.46
C GLU A 4 22.24 -7.11 -6.97
N THR A 5 21.77 -7.31 -8.18
CA THR A 5 20.73 -6.47 -8.77
C THR A 5 19.46 -6.65 -7.93
N ILE A 6 19.04 -5.61 -7.23
CA ILE A 6 17.81 -5.62 -6.44
C ILE A 6 16.63 -5.77 -7.41
N ASP A 7 15.92 -6.88 -7.30
CA ASP A 7 14.72 -7.14 -8.11
C ASP A 7 13.51 -6.44 -7.49
N ILE A 8 13.03 -5.40 -8.14
CA ILE A 8 11.85 -4.62 -7.71
C ILE A 8 10.54 -5.13 -8.30
N SER A 9 10.56 -6.15 -9.15
CA SER A 9 9.38 -6.67 -9.87
C SER A 9 8.29 -7.23 -8.95
N ASN A 10 8.65 -7.67 -7.75
CA ASN A 10 7.73 -8.18 -6.74
C ASN A 10 7.18 -7.10 -5.80
N TYR A 11 7.63 -5.87 -5.94
CA TYR A 11 7.20 -4.72 -5.14
C TYR A 11 7.26 -4.94 -3.61
N THR A 12 8.31 -5.65 -3.13
CA THR A 12 8.47 -6.03 -1.72
C THR A 12 9.23 -5.00 -0.90
N TYR A 13 9.84 -4.02 -1.55
CA TYR A 13 10.66 -3.00 -0.89
C TYR A 13 9.84 -1.75 -0.57
N SER A 14 10.18 -1.11 0.57
CA SER A 14 9.60 0.18 0.95
C SER A 14 10.12 1.31 0.06
N ILE A 15 9.34 2.37 -0.07
CA ILE A 15 9.75 3.60 -0.78
C ILE A 15 11.03 4.16 -0.15
N LYS A 16 11.10 4.20 1.18
CA LYS A 16 12.28 4.67 1.91
C LYS A 16 13.54 3.92 1.48
N PHE A 17 13.48 2.59 1.48
CA PHE A 17 14.61 1.74 1.08
C PHE A 17 15.05 2.02 -0.36
N LEU A 18 14.10 2.10 -1.31
CA LEU A 18 14.40 2.33 -2.72
C LEU A 18 15.03 3.72 -2.96
N LEU A 19 14.61 4.73 -2.21
CA LEU A 19 15.20 6.07 -2.25
C LEU A 19 16.62 6.06 -1.67
N GLU A 20 16.86 5.39 -0.54
CA GLU A 20 18.17 5.26 0.10
C GLU A 20 19.18 4.50 -0.77
N GLN A 21 18.72 3.53 -1.57
CA GLN A 21 19.55 2.79 -2.52
C GLN A 21 19.69 3.47 -3.89
N ASN A 22 19.14 4.66 -4.09
CA ASN A 22 19.10 5.39 -5.37
C ASN A 22 18.48 4.57 -6.53
N ILE A 23 17.62 3.60 -6.23
CA ILE A 23 16.86 2.83 -7.23
C ILE A 23 15.66 3.64 -7.71
N LEU A 24 15.04 4.37 -6.79
CA LEU A 24 13.95 5.29 -7.05
C LEU A 24 14.46 6.73 -6.88
N SER A 25 14.14 7.61 -7.81
CA SER A 25 14.48 9.02 -7.66
C SER A 25 13.53 9.71 -6.66
N GLY A 26 13.98 10.80 -6.04
CA GLY A 26 13.15 11.61 -5.14
C GLY A 26 12.06 12.42 -5.84
N ASN A 27 11.92 12.30 -7.17
CA ASN A 27 10.90 12.96 -7.97
C ASN A 27 9.52 12.37 -7.66
N THR A 28 8.52 13.23 -7.44
CA THR A 28 7.15 12.81 -7.15
C THR A 28 6.53 11.94 -8.25
N ASN A 29 6.87 12.19 -9.52
CA ASN A 29 6.37 11.40 -10.65
C ASN A 29 6.90 9.96 -10.61
N ASP A 30 8.18 9.76 -10.32
CA ASP A 30 8.79 8.43 -10.26
C ASP A 30 8.25 7.63 -9.07
N ILE A 31 8.07 8.29 -7.93
CA ILE A 31 7.43 7.70 -6.75
C ILE A 31 5.98 7.31 -7.08
N GLN A 32 5.23 8.18 -7.74
CA GLN A 32 3.84 7.92 -8.14
C GLN A 32 3.76 6.72 -9.08
N GLU A 33 4.62 6.64 -10.09
CA GLU A 33 4.66 5.51 -11.03
C GLU A 33 4.93 4.19 -10.31
N TYR A 34 5.87 4.17 -9.36
CA TYR A 34 6.17 2.99 -8.57
C TYR A 34 4.98 2.53 -7.72
N ILE A 35 4.32 3.44 -6.99
CA ILE A 35 3.19 3.08 -6.12
C ILE A 35 1.95 2.67 -6.91
N ASP A 36 1.69 3.29 -8.09
CA ASP A 36 0.61 2.89 -8.98
C ASP A 36 0.84 1.47 -9.50
N SER A 37 2.04 1.18 -10.00
CA SER A 37 2.42 -0.15 -10.49
C SER A 37 2.33 -1.21 -9.39
N ARG A 38 2.76 -0.90 -8.17
CA ARG A 38 2.65 -1.78 -7.00
C ARG A 38 1.19 -2.05 -6.63
N LYS A 39 0.36 -1.03 -6.63
CA LYS A 39 -1.07 -1.17 -6.36
C LYS A 39 -1.75 -2.04 -7.40
N ASP A 40 -1.49 -1.79 -8.68
CA ASP A 40 -2.08 -2.55 -9.79
C ASP A 40 -1.63 -4.03 -9.76
N HIS A 41 -0.35 -4.27 -9.45
CA HIS A 41 0.18 -5.62 -9.23
C HIS A 41 -0.55 -6.34 -8.10
N ASP A 42 -0.72 -5.70 -6.94
CA ASP A 42 -1.41 -6.29 -5.79
C ASP A 42 -2.90 -6.54 -6.09
N ILE A 43 -3.58 -5.63 -6.75
CA ILE A 43 -4.99 -5.81 -7.15
C ILE A 43 -5.12 -7.03 -8.06
N ALA A 44 -4.29 -7.14 -9.09
CA ALA A 44 -4.34 -8.25 -10.03
C ALA A 44 -4.02 -9.59 -9.35
N LEU A 45 -2.94 -9.66 -8.57
CA LEU A 45 -2.49 -10.88 -7.91
C LEU A 45 -3.49 -11.36 -6.86
N ILE A 46 -3.93 -10.47 -5.97
CA ILE A 46 -4.82 -10.81 -4.85
C ILE A 46 -6.21 -11.19 -5.36
N SER A 47 -6.73 -10.45 -6.34
CA SER A 47 -8.03 -10.77 -6.96
C SER A 47 -8.00 -12.14 -7.66
N LYS A 48 -6.90 -12.46 -8.36
CA LYS A 48 -6.71 -13.78 -8.97
C LYS A 48 -6.67 -14.88 -7.92
N GLU A 49 -5.86 -14.74 -6.88
CA GLU A 49 -5.72 -15.74 -5.83
C GLU A 49 -7.03 -15.97 -5.07
N ILE A 50 -7.75 -14.92 -4.69
CA ILE A 50 -9.05 -15.07 -4.03
C ILE A 50 -10.06 -15.78 -4.93
N ASN A 51 -10.12 -15.44 -6.23
CA ASN A 51 -11.01 -16.07 -7.18
C ASN A 51 -10.67 -17.54 -7.44
N GLU A 52 -9.40 -17.90 -7.57
CA GLU A 52 -8.95 -19.27 -7.74
C GLU A 52 -9.34 -20.13 -6.52
N TYR A 53 -9.07 -19.63 -5.31
CA TYR A 53 -9.44 -20.31 -4.08
C TYR A 53 -10.95 -20.47 -3.91
N SER A 54 -11.75 -19.52 -4.38
CA SER A 54 -13.22 -19.58 -4.28
C SER A 54 -13.84 -20.65 -5.20
N ARG A 55 -13.18 -20.95 -6.34
CA ARG A 55 -13.71 -21.85 -7.38
C ARG A 55 -13.41 -23.33 -7.16
N GLU A 56 -12.43 -23.65 -6.33
CA GLU A 56 -12.11 -25.04 -6.05
C GLU A 56 -13.26 -25.73 -5.30
N LEU A 57 -13.88 -26.71 -5.93
CA LEU A 57 -14.81 -27.65 -5.28
C LEU A 57 -14.03 -28.49 -4.26
N ILE A 58 -14.46 -28.46 -3.01
CA ILE A 58 -13.69 -29.03 -1.90
C ILE A 58 -14.54 -30.03 -1.16
N ASP A 59 -13.99 -31.24 -0.96
CA ASP A 59 -14.51 -32.14 0.01
C ASP A 59 -14.23 -31.66 1.44
N VAL A 60 -14.96 -32.17 2.40
CA VAL A 60 -14.85 -31.76 3.81
C VAL A 60 -13.46 -32.03 4.39
N TYR A 61 -12.76 -33.07 3.92
CA TYR A 61 -11.41 -33.41 4.36
C TYR A 61 -10.36 -32.38 3.90
N ALA A 62 -10.57 -31.76 2.74
CA ALA A 62 -9.71 -30.70 2.22
C ALA A 62 -9.95 -29.33 2.87
N LEU A 63 -11.12 -29.13 3.49
CA LEU A 63 -11.49 -27.85 4.12
C LEU A 63 -10.54 -27.43 5.24
N ALA A 64 -10.06 -28.35 6.06
CA ALA A 64 -9.13 -28.05 7.15
C ALA A 64 -7.80 -27.50 6.59
N LYS A 65 -7.22 -28.16 5.58
CA LYS A 65 -5.99 -27.71 4.91
C LYS A 65 -6.18 -26.37 4.22
N LYS A 66 -7.33 -26.17 3.59
CA LYS A 66 -7.65 -24.92 2.92
C LYS A 66 -7.79 -23.79 3.93
N LYS A 67 -8.44 -24.01 5.05
CA LYS A 67 -8.54 -23.06 6.15
C LYS A 67 -7.15 -22.59 6.61
N ASP A 68 -6.21 -23.52 6.83
CA ASP A 68 -4.85 -23.20 7.25
C ASP A 68 -4.10 -22.39 6.19
N LYS A 69 -4.28 -22.72 4.91
CA LYS A 69 -3.73 -21.95 3.77
C LYS A 69 -4.26 -20.53 3.75
N PHE A 70 -5.56 -20.32 4.01
CA PHE A 70 -6.17 -19.00 4.08
C PHE A 70 -5.70 -18.19 5.30
N TYR A 71 -5.45 -18.83 6.44
CA TYR A 71 -4.82 -18.16 7.59
C TYR A 71 -3.43 -17.64 7.24
N SER A 72 -2.60 -18.46 6.61
CA SER A 72 -1.26 -18.04 6.15
C SER A 72 -1.34 -16.92 5.14
N TYR A 73 -2.29 -16.99 4.22
CA TYR A 73 -2.51 -15.96 3.22
C TYR A 73 -2.96 -14.64 3.84
N ARG A 74 -3.89 -14.68 4.80
CA ARG A 74 -4.31 -13.51 5.56
C ARG A 74 -3.12 -12.83 6.25
N GLN A 75 -2.20 -13.59 6.84
CA GLN A 75 -1.00 -13.03 7.46
C GLN A 75 -0.10 -12.31 6.44
N LYS A 76 0.05 -12.87 5.24
CA LYS A 76 0.79 -12.20 4.15
C LYS A 76 0.13 -10.87 3.75
N LEU A 77 -1.19 -10.83 3.66
CA LEU A 77 -1.93 -9.59 3.36
C LEU A 77 -1.78 -8.54 4.46
N ILE A 78 -1.78 -8.97 5.73
CA ILE A 78 -1.55 -8.08 6.88
C ILE A 78 -0.14 -7.48 6.83
N GLN A 79 0.87 -8.30 6.54
CA GLN A 79 2.26 -7.82 6.37
C GLN A 79 2.38 -6.86 5.18
N ARG A 80 1.70 -7.17 4.07
CA ARG A 80 1.66 -6.27 2.90
C ARG A 80 1.01 -4.93 3.24
N LYS A 81 -0.10 -4.94 3.95
CA LYS A 81 -0.75 -3.72 4.44
C LYS A 81 0.20 -2.90 5.33
N GLN A 82 0.95 -3.55 6.21
CA GLN A 82 1.90 -2.85 7.07
C GLN A 82 2.98 -2.13 6.28
N LEU A 83 3.53 -2.75 5.22
CA LEU A 83 4.49 -2.12 4.33
C LEU A 83 3.93 -0.82 3.73
N ILE A 84 2.68 -0.84 3.26
CA ILE A 84 2.05 0.34 2.66
C ILE A 84 1.75 1.42 3.70
N LEU A 85 1.36 1.05 4.92
CA LEU A 85 1.20 1.97 6.04
C LEU A 85 2.52 2.66 6.44
N ASP A 86 3.61 1.92 6.44
CA ASP A 86 4.95 2.48 6.74
C ASP A 86 5.38 3.46 5.65
N ASP A 87 5.11 3.15 4.38
CA ASP A 87 5.34 4.06 3.26
C ASP A 87 4.48 5.32 3.36
N GLN A 88 3.21 5.19 3.72
CA GLN A 88 2.32 6.34 3.94
C GLN A 88 2.86 7.24 5.06
N ALA A 89 3.27 6.66 6.19
CA ALA A 89 3.84 7.42 7.30
C ALA A 89 5.15 8.13 6.90
N TYR A 90 5.99 7.48 6.10
CA TYR A 90 7.21 8.08 5.56
C TYR A 90 6.91 9.26 4.64
N MET A 91 5.96 9.12 3.70
CA MET A 91 5.57 10.18 2.77
C MET A 91 4.90 11.36 3.47
N VAL A 92 4.06 11.13 4.48
CA VAL A 92 3.48 12.20 5.32
C VAL A 92 4.58 13.02 5.99
N ARG A 93 5.60 12.37 6.52
CA ARG A 93 6.74 13.03 7.18
C ARG A 93 7.53 13.90 6.18
N ASN A 94 7.78 13.40 4.98
CA ASN A 94 8.46 14.14 3.92
C ASN A 94 7.66 15.36 3.45
N ASN A 95 6.34 15.21 3.29
CA ASN A 95 5.47 16.34 2.97
C ASN A 95 5.56 17.45 4.02
N THR A 96 5.58 17.11 5.30
CA THR A 96 5.74 18.07 6.41
C THR A 96 7.08 18.80 6.32
N VAL A 97 8.17 18.10 6.00
CA VAL A 97 9.50 18.71 5.82
C VAL A 97 9.51 19.67 4.64
N ASN A 98 8.93 19.28 3.52
CA ASN A 98 8.84 20.13 2.33
C ASN A 98 8.03 21.40 2.60
N LYS A 99 6.89 21.30 3.30
CA LYS A 99 6.11 22.47 3.74
C LYS A 99 6.94 23.44 4.59
N LYS A 100 7.73 22.92 5.50
CA LYS A 100 8.61 23.76 6.34
C LYS A 100 9.65 24.48 5.48
N ASN A 101 10.28 23.79 4.55
CA ASN A 101 11.29 24.35 3.66
C ASN A 101 10.70 25.45 2.78
N GLU A 102 9.51 25.26 2.23
CA GLU A 102 8.79 26.27 1.46
C GLU A 102 8.48 27.53 2.30
N VAL A 103 7.98 27.37 3.52
CA VAL A 103 7.71 28.49 4.44
C VAL A 103 8.99 29.27 4.75
N ILE A 104 10.12 28.58 4.95
CA ILE A 104 11.42 29.24 5.17
C ILE A 104 11.83 30.01 3.92
N SER A 105 11.69 29.44 2.74
CA SER A 105 11.99 30.08 1.46
C SER A 105 11.26 31.41 1.28
N TYR A 106 9.99 31.49 1.66
CA TYR A 106 9.20 32.71 1.62
C TYR A 106 9.63 33.77 2.64
N LYS A 107 10.14 33.37 3.78
CA LYS A 107 10.67 34.31 4.78
C LYS A 107 11.97 34.97 4.32
N VAL A 108 12.74 34.29 3.50
CA VAL A 108 14.05 34.76 3.01
C VAL A 108 13.91 35.62 1.74
N GLY A 109 12.79 35.53 1.01
CA GLY A 109 12.57 36.29 -0.20
C GLY A 109 11.68 35.61 -1.24
N ALA A 110 11.98 35.80 -2.50
CA ALA A 110 11.30 35.16 -3.60
C ALA A 110 11.74 33.68 -3.73
N ASN A 111 10.84 32.82 -4.25
CA ASN A 111 11.21 31.47 -4.65
C ASN A 111 12.20 31.47 -5.83
N ALA A 112 12.66 30.31 -6.29
CA ALA A 112 13.58 30.14 -7.41
C ALA A 112 13.08 30.82 -8.72
N ASP A 113 11.75 30.93 -8.90
CA ASP A 113 11.10 31.56 -10.04
C ASP A 113 10.88 33.08 -9.84
N GLY A 114 11.35 33.67 -8.74
CA GLY A 114 11.20 35.06 -8.42
C GLY A 114 9.82 35.49 -7.92
N TYR A 115 8.91 34.54 -7.69
CA TYR A 115 7.58 34.82 -7.16
C TYR A 115 7.61 35.12 -5.66
N LYS A 116 7.01 36.24 -5.27
CA LYS A 116 6.91 36.70 -3.88
C LYS A 116 5.44 36.88 -3.52
N PRO A 117 4.86 36.03 -2.69
CA PRO A 117 3.46 36.17 -2.30
C PRO A 117 3.23 37.43 -1.48
N THR A 118 2.13 38.13 -1.73
CA THR A 118 1.78 39.40 -1.10
C THR A 118 1.00 39.24 0.20
N ASN A 119 0.32 38.08 0.36
CA ASN A 119 -0.52 37.78 1.53
C ASN A 119 -0.46 36.28 1.92
N ASP A 120 -1.04 35.95 3.09
CA ASP A 120 -1.02 34.61 3.60
C ASP A 120 -1.85 33.61 2.77
N TYR A 121 -2.89 34.08 2.09
CA TYR A 121 -3.69 33.24 1.19
C TYR A 121 -2.88 32.81 -0.04
N GLU A 122 -2.22 33.76 -0.70
CA GLU A 122 -1.36 33.48 -1.85
C GLU A 122 -0.20 32.53 -1.46
N ARG A 123 0.37 32.75 -0.28
CA ARG A 123 1.43 31.88 0.26
C ARG A 123 0.95 30.44 0.44
N ARG A 124 -0.22 30.24 1.05
CA ARG A 124 -0.82 28.90 1.24
C ARG A 124 -1.14 28.27 -0.10
N SER A 125 -1.78 28.98 -0.99
CA SER A 125 -2.14 28.50 -2.33
C SER A 125 -0.91 28.03 -3.12
N PHE A 126 0.18 28.78 -3.05
CA PHE A 126 1.44 28.42 -3.71
C PHE A 126 2.07 27.16 -3.08
N ILE A 127 2.11 27.06 -1.75
CA ILE A 127 2.63 25.87 -1.05
C ILE A 127 1.81 24.64 -1.42
N ASP A 128 0.48 24.73 -1.38
CA ASP A 128 -0.41 23.63 -1.70
C ASP A 128 -0.27 23.18 -3.17
N SER A 129 -0.11 24.13 -4.11
CA SER A 129 0.19 23.85 -5.51
C SER A 129 1.50 23.05 -5.69
N ASN A 130 2.56 23.47 -5.02
CA ASN A 130 3.86 22.80 -5.12
C ASN A 130 3.86 21.40 -4.45
N LEU A 131 2.95 21.17 -3.52
CA LEU A 131 2.82 19.91 -2.80
C LEU A 131 1.71 18.99 -3.35
N ALA A 132 1.02 19.38 -4.42
CA ALA A 132 -0.06 18.62 -5.03
C ALA A 132 0.38 17.20 -5.42
N GLY A 133 1.61 17.03 -5.92
CA GLY A 133 2.16 15.71 -6.25
C GLY A 133 2.27 14.77 -5.05
N PHE A 134 2.62 15.29 -3.87
CA PHE A 134 2.64 14.50 -2.63
C PHE A 134 1.24 14.09 -2.18
N GLN A 135 0.23 14.95 -2.38
CA GLN A 135 -1.15 14.61 -2.05
C GLN A 135 -1.66 13.45 -2.90
N VAL A 136 -1.37 13.45 -4.20
CA VAL A 136 -1.74 12.34 -5.10
C VAL A 136 -1.08 11.02 -4.65
N ILE A 137 0.20 11.08 -4.25
CA ILE A 137 0.91 9.93 -3.67
C ILE A 137 0.18 9.39 -2.44
N LEU A 138 -0.18 10.28 -1.50
CA LEU A 138 -0.87 9.90 -0.27
C LEU A 138 -2.25 9.30 -0.54
N ASP A 139 -3.01 9.87 -1.46
CA ASP A 139 -4.33 9.36 -1.85
C ASP A 139 -4.22 7.97 -2.51
N THR A 140 -3.20 7.74 -3.32
CA THR A 140 -2.95 6.42 -3.92
C THR A 140 -2.58 5.37 -2.87
N LEU A 141 -1.73 5.72 -1.90
CA LEU A 141 -1.39 4.83 -0.78
C LEU A 141 -2.61 4.52 0.08
N GLU A 142 -3.46 5.49 0.38
CA GLU A 142 -4.71 5.29 1.13
C GLU A 142 -5.67 4.35 0.41
N ASN A 143 -5.85 4.53 -0.90
CA ASN A 143 -6.66 3.63 -1.72
C ASN A 143 -6.09 2.20 -1.74
N HIS A 144 -4.78 2.05 -1.78
CA HIS A 144 -4.13 0.74 -1.72
C HIS A 144 -4.34 0.06 -0.35
N ILE A 145 -4.21 0.82 0.75
CA ILE A 145 -4.48 0.33 2.11
C ILE A 145 -5.93 -0.13 2.23
N THR A 146 -6.88 0.66 1.73
CA THR A 146 -8.31 0.31 1.73
C THR A 146 -8.57 -1.00 0.99
N PHE A 147 -8.01 -1.17 -0.20
CA PHE A 147 -8.12 -2.43 -0.96
C PHE A 147 -7.56 -3.63 -0.17
N LEU A 148 -6.40 -3.47 0.47
CA LEU A 148 -5.81 -4.55 1.29
C LEU A 148 -6.67 -4.86 2.52
N MET A 149 -7.27 -3.86 3.16
CA MET A 149 -8.19 -4.07 4.29
C MET A 149 -9.43 -4.86 3.87
N GLU A 150 -10.04 -4.51 2.75
CA GLU A 150 -11.18 -5.25 2.18
C GLU A 150 -10.81 -6.68 1.81
N SER A 151 -9.64 -6.88 1.21
CA SER A 151 -9.12 -8.21 0.88
C SER A 151 -8.89 -9.07 2.12
N ILE A 152 -8.32 -8.51 3.19
CA ILE A 152 -8.14 -9.19 4.49
C ILE A 152 -9.49 -9.58 5.09
N LYS A 153 -10.48 -8.69 5.02
CA LYS A 153 -11.83 -8.97 5.48
C LYS A 153 -12.46 -10.13 4.70
N ASN A 154 -12.39 -10.09 3.37
CA ASN A 154 -12.92 -11.15 2.51
C ASN A 154 -12.30 -12.51 2.84
N VAL A 155 -10.98 -12.58 2.99
CA VAL A 155 -10.29 -13.81 3.40
C VAL A 155 -10.73 -14.27 4.79
N SER A 156 -10.92 -13.35 5.74
CA SER A 156 -11.42 -13.67 7.08
C SER A 156 -12.82 -14.26 7.04
N ASP A 157 -13.72 -13.66 6.24
CA ASP A 157 -15.09 -14.16 6.06
C ASP A 157 -15.11 -15.57 5.45
N MET A 158 -14.20 -15.87 4.50
CA MET A 158 -14.03 -17.20 3.95
C MET A 158 -13.55 -18.22 5.01
N ILE A 159 -12.61 -17.84 5.87
CA ILE A 159 -12.13 -18.66 6.98
C ILE A 159 -13.29 -19.03 7.93
N TYR A 160 -14.12 -18.05 8.31
CA TYR A 160 -15.31 -18.30 9.13
C TYR A 160 -16.30 -19.23 8.44
N GLY A 161 -16.52 -19.07 7.14
CA GLY A 161 -17.34 -19.97 6.35
C GLY A 161 -16.85 -21.42 6.40
N PHE A 162 -15.55 -21.65 6.25
CA PHE A 162 -14.96 -22.99 6.36
C PHE A 162 -15.10 -23.58 7.76
N GLN A 163 -14.88 -22.81 8.80
CA GLN A 163 -15.08 -23.24 10.19
C GLN A 163 -16.52 -23.69 10.43
N TYR A 164 -17.48 -22.94 9.91
CA TYR A 164 -18.91 -23.28 10.06
C TYR A 164 -19.25 -24.59 9.36
N VAL A 165 -18.77 -24.82 8.13
CA VAL A 165 -19.00 -26.07 7.40
C VAL A 165 -18.37 -27.28 8.11
N ILE A 166 -17.15 -27.12 8.61
CA ILE A 166 -16.46 -28.18 9.38
C ILE A 166 -17.29 -28.55 10.62
N ALA A 167 -17.74 -27.55 11.38
CA ALA A 167 -18.56 -27.79 12.58
C ALA A 167 -19.89 -28.50 12.29
N LEU A 168 -20.55 -28.12 11.18
CA LEU A 168 -21.78 -28.83 10.75
C LEU A 168 -21.53 -30.29 10.41
N GLU A 169 -20.45 -30.60 9.74
CA GLU A 169 -20.13 -32.00 9.37
C GLU A 169 -19.73 -32.84 10.60
N GLU A 170 -19.02 -32.25 11.55
CA GLU A 170 -18.74 -32.93 12.84
C GLU A 170 -20.03 -33.21 13.61
N TYR A 171 -20.96 -32.24 13.63
CA TYR A 171 -22.27 -32.45 14.25
C TYR A 171 -23.05 -33.58 13.60
N ARG A 172 -23.10 -33.65 12.25
CA ARG A 172 -23.79 -34.70 11.51
C ARG A 172 -23.21 -36.12 11.73
N LYS A 173 -21.92 -36.19 12.01
CA LYS A 173 -21.27 -37.52 12.30
C LYS A 173 -21.56 -38.03 13.70
N ASN A 174 -21.92 -37.15 14.62
CA ASN A 174 -22.15 -37.49 16.02
C ASN A 174 -23.64 -37.77 16.34
N TYR A 175 -24.52 -37.55 15.37
CA TYR A 175 -25.96 -37.81 15.46
C TYR A 175 -26.48 -38.56 14.23
#